data_ae1a0aec8c08cfb462b15882172094c4
#
_entry.id   ae1a0aec8c08cfb462b15882172094c4
#
_cell.length_a   1.000
_cell.length_b   1.000
_cell.length_c   1.000
_cell.angle_alpha   90.00
_cell.angle_beta   90.00
_cell.angle_gamma   90.00
#
_symmetry.space_group_name_H-M   'P 1'
#
loop_
_entity.id
_entity.type
_entity.pdbx_description
1 polymer ?
#
loop_
_entity_poly.entity_id
_entity_poly.type
_entity_poly.pdbx_seq_one_letter_code
_entity_poly.pdbx_strand_id
1 'polypeptide(L)' 'MSKVTYKVVKHDGGWAYEANGTYSEPFPTRDAARTAAKLAASEQAAPGETTKIS' A
#
# COMPACT_ATOMS: atom_id res chain seq x y z
N MET A 1 -8.12 17.93 1.85
CA MET A 1 -8.54 16.60 1.52
C MET A 1 -7.40 15.77 1.02
N SER A 2 -7.07 14.70 1.71
CA SER A 2 -5.94 13.90 1.27
C SER A 2 -6.40 12.67 0.52
N LYS A 3 -5.63 12.34 -0.49
CA LYS A 3 -5.87 11.17 -1.28
C LYS A 3 -4.58 10.38 -1.33
N VAL A 4 -4.61 9.17 -0.81
CA VAL A 4 -3.43 8.33 -0.75
C VAL A 4 -3.59 7.19 -1.75
N THR A 5 -2.58 7.00 -2.58
CA THR A 5 -2.57 5.91 -3.53
C THR A 5 -1.49 4.92 -3.12
N TYR A 6 -1.87 3.67 -2.95
CA TYR A 6 -0.96 2.59 -2.62
C TYR A 6 -0.73 1.77 -3.87
N LYS A 7 0.53 1.51 -4.19
CA LYS A 7 0.91 0.71 -5.36
C LYS A 7 1.70 -0.49 -4.90
N VAL A 8 1.37 -1.65 -5.42
CA VAL A 8 2.12 -2.87 -5.15
C VAL A 8 3.15 -3.00 -6.25
N VAL A 9 4.42 -3.04 -5.86
CA VAL A 9 5.53 -3.06 -6.81
C VAL A 9 6.53 -4.13 -6.41
N LYS A 10 7.30 -4.58 -7.38
CA LYS A 10 8.38 -5.51 -7.10
C LYS A 10 9.57 -4.73 -6.57
N HIS A 11 10.13 -5.19 -5.45
CA HIS A 11 11.18 -4.43 -4.78
C HIS A 11 12.09 -5.39 -4.03
N ASP A 12 13.40 -5.31 -4.32
CA ASP A 12 14.42 -6.05 -3.57
C ASP A 12 14.16 -7.56 -3.52
N GLY A 13 13.75 -8.13 -4.63
CA GLY A 13 13.50 -9.57 -4.69
C GLY A 13 12.19 -10.00 -4.09
N GLY A 14 11.37 -9.07 -3.64
CA GLY A 14 10.04 -9.35 -3.09
C GLY A 14 9.04 -8.36 -3.62
N TRP A 15 7.97 -8.19 -2.88
CA TRP A 15 6.91 -7.26 -3.24
C TRP A 15 6.69 -6.27 -2.10
N ALA A 16 6.42 -5.04 -2.44
CA ALA A 16 6.18 -4.02 -1.43
C ALA A 16 5.07 -3.11 -1.94
N TYR A 17 4.44 -2.39 -1.02
CA TYR A 17 3.55 -1.32 -1.45
C TYR A 17 4.26 0.01 -1.27
N GLU A 18 3.93 0.95 -2.14
CA GLU A 18 4.53 2.27 -2.14
C GLU A 18 3.43 3.30 -1.93
N ALA A 19 3.66 4.23 -1.05
CA ALA A 19 2.76 5.34 -0.80
C ALA A 19 3.58 6.58 -0.55
N ASN A 20 3.28 7.65 -1.29
CA ASN A 20 3.94 8.94 -1.12
C ASN A 20 5.47 8.84 -1.23
N GLY A 21 5.95 7.97 -2.12
CA GLY A 21 7.38 7.79 -2.32
C GLY A 21 8.07 6.93 -1.29
N THR A 22 7.32 6.35 -0.37
CA THR A 22 7.87 5.49 0.67
C THR A 22 7.44 4.04 0.43
N TYR A 23 8.40 3.13 0.56
CA TYR A 23 8.13 1.70 0.37
C TYR A 23 7.93 1.01 1.70
N SER A 24 7.06 0.02 1.71
CA SER A 24 6.90 -0.84 2.88
C SER A 24 8.03 -1.85 2.95
N GLU A 25 8.01 -2.67 4.00
CA GLU A 25 8.90 -3.81 4.06
C GLU A 25 8.57 -4.79 2.94
N PRO A 26 9.53 -5.59 2.47
CA PRO A 26 9.26 -6.55 1.41
C PRO A 26 8.40 -7.72 1.89
N PHE A 27 7.52 -8.17 1.02
CA PHE A 27 6.65 -9.31 1.28
C PHE A 27 7.01 -10.43 0.30
N PRO A 28 6.79 -11.68 0.67
CA PRO A 28 7.16 -12.80 -0.20
C PRO A 28 6.28 -12.93 -1.43
N THR A 29 5.06 -12.40 -1.40
CA THR A 29 4.15 -12.50 -2.54
C THR A 29 3.46 -11.18 -2.78
N ARG A 30 2.96 -11.04 -4.00
CA ARG A 30 2.19 -9.85 -4.36
C ARG A 30 0.92 -9.73 -3.53
N ASP A 31 0.25 -10.87 -3.30
CA ASP A 31 -0.97 -10.86 -2.51
C ASP A 31 -0.72 -10.40 -1.08
N ALA A 32 0.41 -10.83 -0.51
CA ALA A 32 0.76 -10.39 0.84
C ALA A 32 0.95 -8.88 0.89
N ALA A 33 1.65 -8.33 -0.10
CA ALA A 33 1.86 -6.89 -0.16
C ALA A 33 0.55 -6.15 -0.35
N ARG A 34 -0.33 -6.69 -1.19
CA ARG A 34 -1.62 -6.06 -1.44
C ARG A 34 -2.49 -6.06 -0.19
N THR A 35 -2.51 -7.18 0.52
CA THR A 35 -3.28 -7.26 1.76
C THR A 35 -2.75 -6.28 2.80
N ALA A 36 -1.42 -6.18 2.91
CA ALA A 36 -0.81 -5.23 3.82
C ALA A 36 -1.17 -3.79 3.44
N ALA A 37 -1.17 -3.49 2.14
CA ALA A 37 -1.55 -2.16 1.67
C ALA A 37 -2.99 -1.83 2.03
N LYS A 38 -3.88 -2.82 1.90
CA LYS A 38 -5.29 -2.61 2.25
C LYS A 38 -5.44 -2.33 3.74
N LEU A 39 -4.70 -3.04 4.57
CA LEU A 39 -4.75 -2.81 6.00
C LEU A 39 -4.20 -1.44 6.36
N ALA A 40 -3.09 -1.05 5.74
CA ALA A 40 -2.52 0.27 6.00
C ALA A 40 -3.47 1.37 5.56
N ALA A 41 -4.11 1.20 4.42
CA ALA A 41 -5.06 2.17 3.92
C ALA A 41 -6.26 2.30 4.86
N SER A 42 -6.73 1.17 5.36
CA SER A 42 -7.87 1.16 6.28
C SER A 42 -7.55 1.89 7.58
N GLU A 43 -6.32 1.74 8.06
CA GLU A 43 -5.92 2.38 9.30
C GLU A 43 -5.72 3.88 9.14
N GLN A 44 -5.29 4.32 7.97
CA GLN A 44 -5.00 5.72 7.75
C GLN A 44 -6.14 6.50 7.15
N ALA A 45 -7.11 5.81 6.58
CA ALA A 45 -8.23 6.48 5.93
C ALA A 45 -9.19 7.04 6.97
N ALA A 46 -9.46 8.33 6.88
CA ALA A 46 -10.50 8.93 7.69
C ALA A 46 -11.85 8.71 7.00
N PRO A 47 -12.96 8.80 7.78
CA PRO A 47 -14.28 8.71 7.15
C PRO A 47 -14.43 9.71 6.03
N GLY A 48 -14.86 9.26 4.88
CA GLY A 48 -15.06 10.11 3.72
C GLY A 48 -13.85 10.29 2.84
N GLU A 49 -12.70 9.74 3.21
CA GLU A 49 -11.52 9.82 2.37
C GLU A 49 -11.48 8.69 1.37
N THR A 50 -10.87 8.97 0.22
CA THR A 50 -10.70 7.98 -0.83
C THR A 50 -9.28 7.43 -0.81
N THR A 51 -9.17 6.12 -0.77
CA THR A 51 -7.88 5.46 -0.86
C THR A 51 -7.91 4.50 -2.03
N LYS A 52 -6.89 4.58 -2.87
CA LYS A 52 -6.81 3.76 -4.06
C LYS A 52 -5.65 2.79 -3.94
N ILE A 53 -5.91 1.53 -4.27
CA ILE A 53 -4.91 0.48 -4.25
C ILE A 53 -4.80 -0.11 -5.65
N SER A 54 -3.58 -0.24 -6.15
CA SER A 54 -3.34 -0.80 -7.47
C SER A 54 -2.18 -1.79 -7.47
#